data_f75341e2f97fbe5c36c29aff8f082e2d
#
_entry.id   f75341e2f97fbe5c36c29aff8f082e2d
#
_cell.length_a   1.000
_cell.length_b   1.000
_cell.length_c   1.000
_cell.angle_alpha   90.00
_cell.angle_beta   90.00
_cell.angle_gamma   90.00
#
_symmetry.space_group_name_H-M   'P 1'
#
loop_
_entity.id
_entity.type
_entity.pdbx_description
1 polymer ?
#
loop_
_entity_poly.entity_id
_entity_poly.type
_entity_poly.pdbx_seq_one_letter_code
_entity_poly.pdbx_strand_id
1 'polypeptide(L)'
;MKNEVELIGHYGGDKAHALSAWTSTSREFTEDKEKRIGRLLTMLAEAGHHTPFEKSSIHFLVTTDIASHIQLIKHRVGVSVNAESARYKELQEDKYYLPEDWDGIRISDNGEALNTPSDDWHQRLAEYTEEGNRLYHACLADLEPVIGRKRAKESARFFKTYNSQITADVMFNWRSFAHFLNLRNKPDAQLEIREIAATMLEQVKNIEGNPFKLTLEAFGL
;
A
#
# COMPACT_ATOMS: atom_id res chain seq x y z
N MET A 1 15.78 -2.38 1.27
CA MET A 1 15.13 -2.93 0.06
C MET A 1 14.05 -1.96 -0.37
N LYS A 2 13.66 -1.94 -1.66
CA LYS A 2 12.56 -1.08 -2.14
C LYS A 2 11.21 -1.61 -1.66
N ASN A 3 10.21 -0.75 -1.64
CA ASN A 3 8.83 -1.17 -1.47
C ASN A 3 8.36 -1.92 -2.73
N GLU A 4 7.55 -2.96 -2.56
CA GLU A 4 7.09 -3.82 -3.65
C GLU A 4 5.57 -3.82 -3.70
N VAL A 5 5.03 -3.79 -4.91
CA VAL A 5 3.58 -3.88 -5.17
C VAL A 5 3.36 -4.90 -6.27
N GLU A 6 2.45 -5.84 -6.04
CA GLU A 6 2.02 -6.83 -7.01
C GLU A 6 0.49 -6.81 -7.13
N LEU A 7 -0.02 -6.63 -8.35
CA LEU A 7 -1.44 -6.81 -8.64
C LEU A 7 -1.74 -8.31 -8.72
N ILE A 8 -2.43 -8.85 -7.71
CA ILE A 8 -2.79 -10.27 -7.65
C ILE A 8 -3.98 -10.57 -8.56
N GLY A 9 -4.93 -9.65 -8.67
CA GLY A 9 -6.10 -9.83 -9.50
C GLY A 9 -7.14 -8.74 -9.35
N HIS A 10 -8.22 -8.89 -10.12
CA HIS A 10 -9.33 -7.94 -10.11
C HIS A 10 -10.64 -8.65 -10.44
N TYR A 11 -11.73 -7.98 -10.11
CA TYR A 11 -13.09 -8.34 -10.50
C TYR A 11 -13.85 -7.10 -10.94
N GLY A 12 -14.72 -7.25 -11.95
CA GLY A 12 -15.58 -6.18 -12.45
C GLY A 12 -14.87 -5.26 -13.44
N GLY A 13 -15.19 -3.97 -13.37
CA GLY A 13 -14.69 -2.95 -14.32
C GLY A 13 -15.82 -2.13 -14.93
N ASP A 14 -15.56 -1.47 -16.05
CA ASP A 14 -16.46 -0.52 -16.74
C ASP A 14 -17.87 -1.04 -16.92
N LYS A 15 -18.00 -2.25 -17.46
CA LYS A 15 -19.31 -2.89 -17.70
C LYS A 15 -20.04 -3.19 -16.39
N ALA A 16 -19.33 -3.65 -15.35
CA ALA A 16 -19.95 -3.93 -14.05
C ALA A 16 -20.47 -2.66 -13.38
N HIS A 17 -19.70 -1.58 -13.44
CA HIS A 17 -20.11 -0.26 -12.95
C HIS A 17 -21.35 0.25 -13.69
N ALA A 18 -21.34 0.20 -15.02
CA ALA A 18 -22.46 0.65 -15.84
C ALA A 18 -23.74 -0.18 -15.60
N LEU A 19 -23.63 -1.51 -15.53
CA LEU A 19 -24.77 -2.39 -15.20
C LEU A 19 -25.33 -2.11 -13.81
N SER A 20 -24.47 -1.81 -12.85
CA SER A 20 -24.91 -1.41 -11.50
C SER A 20 -25.73 -0.10 -11.55
N ALA A 21 -25.26 0.90 -12.30
CA ALA A 21 -25.97 2.15 -12.47
C ALA A 21 -27.32 1.94 -13.15
N TRP A 22 -27.39 1.13 -14.20
CA TRP A 22 -28.64 0.84 -14.92
C TRP A 22 -29.62 -0.04 -14.14
N THR A 23 -29.23 -0.62 -13.02
CA THR A 23 -30.16 -1.38 -12.16
C THR A 23 -31.34 -0.51 -11.70
N SER A 24 -31.15 0.80 -11.56
CA SER A 24 -32.22 1.75 -11.19
C SER A 24 -33.21 2.07 -12.33
N THR A 25 -32.90 1.67 -13.56
CA THR A 25 -33.74 1.95 -14.73
C THR A 25 -34.09 0.68 -15.51
N SER A 26 -33.15 0.13 -16.26
CA SER A 26 -33.32 -1.12 -17.00
C SER A 26 -32.00 -1.87 -17.10
N ARG A 27 -31.98 -3.11 -16.64
CA ARG A 27 -30.77 -3.97 -16.69
C ARG A 27 -30.53 -4.62 -18.04
N GLU A 28 -31.46 -4.52 -18.97
CA GLU A 28 -31.24 -5.02 -20.32
C GLU A 28 -30.02 -4.35 -20.94
N PHE A 29 -29.07 -5.15 -21.41
CA PHE A 29 -27.83 -4.67 -22.01
C PHE A 29 -27.94 -4.74 -23.54
N THR A 30 -27.87 -3.59 -24.17
CA THR A 30 -27.97 -3.43 -25.64
C THR A 30 -26.69 -2.83 -26.18
N GLU A 31 -26.45 -2.97 -27.50
CA GLU A 31 -25.29 -2.34 -28.15
C GLU A 31 -25.28 -0.81 -28.01
N ASP A 32 -26.46 -0.16 -27.96
CA ASP A 32 -26.55 1.28 -27.71
C ASP A 32 -26.10 1.66 -26.32
N LYS A 33 -26.45 0.86 -25.31
CA LYS A 33 -25.93 1.06 -23.95
C LYS A 33 -24.43 0.84 -23.88
N GLU A 34 -23.88 -0.16 -24.56
CA GLU A 34 -22.45 -0.41 -24.60
C GLU A 34 -21.66 0.81 -25.08
N LYS A 35 -22.11 1.44 -26.17
CA LYS A 35 -21.51 2.68 -26.69
C LYS A 35 -21.61 3.88 -25.74
N ARG A 36 -22.49 3.81 -24.75
CA ARG A 36 -22.75 4.90 -23.80
C ARG A 36 -22.07 4.70 -22.43
N ILE A 37 -21.37 3.58 -22.21
CA ILE A 37 -20.70 3.30 -20.93
C ILE A 37 -19.80 4.46 -20.49
N GLY A 38 -18.86 4.90 -21.32
CA GLY A 38 -17.93 5.98 -20.98
C GLY A 38 -18.64 7.25 -20.53
N ARG A 39 -19.61 7.74 -21.32
CA ARG A 39 -20.40 8.93 -20.96
C ARG A 39 -21.18 8.77 -19.65
N LEU A 40 -21.73 7.57 -19.42
CA LEU A 40 -22.43 7.27 -18.15
C LEU A 40 -21.48 7.34 -16.97
N LEU A 41 -20.32 6.68 -17.05
CA LEU A 41 -19.35 6.64 -15.96
C LEU A 41 -18.81 8.04 -15.65
N THR A 42 -18.49 8.85 -16.65
CA THR A 42 -18.06 10.24 -16.47
C THR A 42 -19.14 11.05 -15.75
N MET A 43 -20.39 11.00 -16.21
CA MET A 43 -21.50 11.70 -15.54
C MET A 43 -21.66 11.26 -14.08
N LEU A 44 -21.55 9.97 -13.78
CA LEU A 44 -21.69 9.44 -12.41
C LEU A 44 -20.53 9.89 -11.51
N ALA A 45 -19.30 9.89 -12.02
CA ALA A 45 -18.13 10.33 -11.29
C ALA A 45 -18.21 11.83 -10.98
N GLU A 46 -18.51 12.68 -11.97
CA GLU A 46 -18.68 14.13 -11.81
C GLU A 46 -19.82 14.50 -10.86
N ALA A 47 -20.95 13.76 -10.92
CA ALA A 47 -22.08 13.99 -10.04
C ALA A 47 -21.92 13.41 -8.62
N GLY A 48 -20.80 12.73 -8.31
CA GLY A 48 -20.57 12.11 -7.02
C GLY A 48 -21.43 10.85 -6.75
N HIS A 49 -22.06 10.28 -7.78
CA HIS A 49 -22.84 9.04 -7.68
C HIS A 49 -21.92 7.81 -7.66
N HIS A 50 -21.17 7.61 -6.58
CA HIS A 50 -20.08 6.64 -6.53
C HIS A 50 -20.50 5.20 -6.20
N THR A 51 -21.75 4.93 -5.78
CA THR A 51 -22.22 3.57 -5.43
C THR A 51 -22.01 2.53 -6.55
N PRO A 52 -22.21 2.84 -7.86
CA PRO A 52 -21.90 1.89 -8.92
C PRO A 52 -20.43 1.44 -8.95
N PHE A 53 -19.50 2.32 -8.60
CA PHE A 53 -18.05 2.05 -8.57
C PHE A 53 -17.60 1.18 -7.38
N GLU A 54 -18.50 0.84 -6.47
CA GLU A 54 -18.24 -0.13 -5.40
C GLU A 54 -18.45 -1.60 -5.84
N LYS A 55 -18.84 -1.83 -7.10
CA LYS A 55 -19.17 -3.15 -7.66
C LYS A 55 -18.01 -3.82 -8.40
N SER A 56 -16.81 -3.45 -8.05
CA SER A 56 -15.56 -4.07 -8.51
C SER A 56 -14.61 -4.24 -7.35
N SER A 57 -13.58 -5.05 -7.55
CA SER A 57 -12.47 -5.16 -6.61
C SER A 57 -11.14 -5.20 -7.35
N ILE A 58 -10.10 -4.68 -6.70
CA ILE A 58 -8.72 -4.70 -7.17
C ILE A 58 -7.86 -5.16 -6.00
N HIS A 59 -7.06 -6.17 -6.20
CA HIS A 59 -6.37 -6.91 -5.16
C HIS A 59 -4.85 -6.85 -5.35
N PHE A 60 -4.14 -6.35 -4.34
CA PHE A 60 -2.69 -6.17 -4.35
C PHE A 60 -2.02 -6.90 -3.19
N LEU A 61 -0.80 -7.34 -3.42
CA LEU A 61 0.17 -7.68 -2.38
C LEU A 61 1.17 -6.52 -2.28
N VAL A 62 1.35 -5.98 -1.07
CA VAL A 62 2.19 -4.79 -0.84
C VAL A 62 3.20 -5.12 0.24
N THR A 63 4.50 -5.10 -0.11
CA THR A 63 5.60 -5.18 0.86
C THR A 63 6.13 -3.77 1.08
N THR A 64 6.01 -3.27 2.30
CA THR A 64 6.39 -1.90 2.63
C THR A 64 6.84 -1.76 4.09
N ASP A 65 7.51 -0.67 4.40
CA ASP A 65 7.89 -0.28 5.76
C ASP A 65 6.66 -0.07 6.65
N ILE A 66 6.85 -0.24 7.97
CA ILE A 66 5.77 -0.12 8.96
C ILE A 66 5.15 1.29 8.94
N ALA A 67 5.93 2.35 8.73
CA ALA A 67 5.41 3.73 8.70
C ALA A 67 4.43 3.93 7.53
N SER A 68 4.78 3.47 6.33
CA SER A 68 3.90 3.48 5.15
C SER A 68 2.71 2.54 5.30
N HIS A 69 2.92 1.35 5.89
CA HIS A 69 1.83 0.42 6.20
C HIS A 69 0.78 1.05 7.12
N ILE A 70 1.20 1.79 8.17
CA ILE A 70 0.27 2.52 9.05
C ILE A 70 -0.58 3.51 8.26
N GLN A 71 -0.03 4.19 7.26
CA GLN A 71 -0.79 5.09 6.40
C GLN A 71 -1.77 4.33 5.50
N LEU A 72 -1.35 3.19 4.95
CA LEU A 72 -2.18 2.32 4.11
C LEU A 72 -3.43 1.84 4.85
N ILE A 73 -3.29 1.34 6.09
CA ILE A 73 -4.41 0.82 6.90
C ILE A 73 -5.36 1.89 7.45
N LYS A 74 -5.05 3.18 7.29
CA LYS A 74 -6.01 4.27 7.58
C LYS A 74 -7.16 4.32 6.59
N HIS A 75 -6.98 3.76 5.40
CA HIS A 75 -8.04 3.63 4.39
C HIS A 75 -8.89 2.39 4.72
N ARG A 76 -10.06 2.59 5.39
CA ARG A 76 -10.86 1.48 5.93
C ARG A 76 -12.19 1.28 5.23
N VAL A 77 -12.73 2.29 4.55
CA VAL A 77 -14.03 2.20 3.88
C VAL A 77 -13.85 1.52 2.53
N GLY A 78 -14.47 0.36 2.33
CA GLY A 78 -14.37 -0.42 1.10
C GLY A 78 -12.98 -0.98 0.81
N VAL A 79 -12.18 -1.16 1.86
CA VAL A 79 -10.83 -1.72 1.81
C VAL A 79 -10.75 -2.89 2.79
N SER A 80 -10.19 -4.01 2.35
CA SER A 80 -9.87 -5.16 3.17
C SER A 80 -8.36 -5.32 3.24
N VAL A 81 -7.82 -5.51 4.44
CA VAL A 81 -6.37 -5.65 4.66
C VAL A 81 -6.11 -6.84 5.56
N ASN A 82 -5.22 -7.73 5.10
CA ASN A 82 -4.63 -8.78 5.91
C ASN A 82 -3.10 -8.69 5.80
N ALA A 83 -2.40 -8.55 6.90
CA ALA A 83 -0.96 -8.32 6.90
C ALA A 83 -0.20 -9.39 7.70
N GLU A 84 1.08 -9.53 7.39
CA GLU A 84 1.99 -10.34 8.20
C GLU A 84 1.92 -9.92 9.66
N SER A 85 1.89 -10.92 10.52
CA SER A 85 1.82 -10.70 11.96
C SER A 85 2.98 -11.39 12.67
N ALA A 86 3.82 -10.60 13.31
CA ALA A 86 4.88 -11.10 14.18
C ALA A 86 4.37 -11.90 15.40
N ARG A 87 3.04 -11.99 15.60
CA ARG A 87 2.44 -12.88 16.60
C ARG A 87 2.40 -14.33 16.13
N TYR A 88 2.22 -14.55 14.83
CA TYR A 88 2.07 -15.88 14.24
C TYR A 88 3.34 -16.36 13.56
N LYS A 89 4.03 -15.45 12.85
CA LYS A 89 5.27 -15.72 12.12
C LYS A 89 6.45 -15.04 12.84
N GLU A 90 7.59 -15.70 12.92
CA GLU A 90 8.85 -15.05 13.23
C GLU A 90 9.31 -14.25 12.02
N LEU A 91 9.74 -13.01 12.22
CA LEU A 91 10.22 -12.14 11.15
C LEU A 91 11.70 -12.46 10.86
N GLN A 92 11.95 -13.59 10.20
CA GLN A 92 13.29 -14.12 9.95
C GLN A 92 14.06 -13.40 8.84
N GLU A 93 13.33 -12.79 7.89
CA GLU A 93 13.94 -12.23 6.68
C GLU A 93 14.63 -10.87 6.94
N ASP A 94 14.38 -10.25 8.09
CA ASP A 94 14.96 -8.97 8.53
C ASP A 94 14.92 -7.86 7.47
N LYS A 95 13.90 -7.90 6.60
CA LYS A 95 13.72 -6.90 5.53
C LYS A 95 13.49 -5.52 6.11
N TYR A 96 14.14 -4.52 5.53
CA TYR A 96 13.94 -3.13 5.89
C TYR A 96 14.14 -2.18 4.70
N TYR A 97 13.49 -1.04 4.76
CA TYR A 97 13.58 0.05 3.80
C TYR A 97 14.60 1.08 4.29
N LEU A 98 15.36 1.63 3.35
CA LEU A 98 16.22 2.80 3.57
C LEU A 98 15.86 3.86 2.53
N PRO A 99 15.53 5.10 2.95
CA PRO A 99 15.22 6.20 2.04
C PRO A 99 16.42 6.54 1.16
N GLU A 100 16.27 6.45 -0.18
CA GLU A 100 17.37 6.73 -1.11
C GLU A 100 17.79 8.20 -1.10
N ASP A 101 16.87 9.11 -0.78
CA ASP A 101 17.10 10.55 -0.67
C ASP A 101 17.88 10.96 0.59
N TRP A 102 18.19 10.00 1.49
CA TRP A 102 19.06 10.22 2.65
C TRP A 102 20.53 9.94 2.35
N ASP A 103 20.84 9.29 1.22
CA ASP A 103 22.20 8.94 0.84
C ASP A 103 23.08 10.19 0.74
N GLY A 104 24.25 10.15 1.40
CA GLY A 104 25.19 11.27 1.45
C GLY A 104 24.78 12.42 2.38
N ILE A 105 23.64 12.36 3.08
CA ILE A 105 23.26 13.36 4.07
C ILE A 105 24.03 13.11 5.38
N ARG A 106 25.01 13.97 5.64
CA ARG A 106 25.91 13.82 6.78
C ARG A 106 25.24 14.23 8.10
N ILE A 107 25.59 13.48 9.15
CA ILE A 107 25.21 13.83 10.52
C ILE A 107 25.97 15.10 10.91
N SER A 108 25.28 16.06 11.53
CA SER A 108 25.86 17.28 12.05
C SER A 108 25.62 17.40 13.54
N ASP A 109 26.58 18.03 14.24
CA ASP A 109 26.43 18.51 15.58
C ASP A 109 26.40 20.06 15.55
N ASN A 110 25.34 20.67 16.05
CA ASN A 110 25.12 22.11 16.04
C ASN A 110 25.27 22.78 14.65
N GLY A 111 24.98 22.04 13.56
CA GLY A 111 25.09 22.53 12.18
C GLY A 111 26.46 22.33 11.53
N GLU A 112 27.43 21.76 12.24
CA GLU A 112 28.74 21.36 11.69
C GLU A 112 28.75 19.86 11.42
N ALA A 113 29.15 19.44 10.22
CA ALA A 113 29.24 18.03 9.85
C ALA A 113 30.33 17.32 10.69
N LEU A 114 29.96 16.19 11.31
CA LEU A 114 30.93 15.34 12.00
C LEU A 114 31.88 14.72 10.95
N ASN A 115 33.17 14.59 11.32
CA ASN A 115 34.23 14.16 10.38
C ASN A 115 34.58 12.67 10.50
N THR A 116 33.62 11.81 10.84
CA THR A 116 33.85 10.37 10.89
C THR A 116 33.27 9.66 9.66
N PRO A 117 33.84 8.53 9.19
CA PRO A 117 33.34 7.83 8.00
C PRO A 117 31.90 7.34 8.09
N SER A 118 31.36 7.17 9.33
CA SER A 118 30.01 6.69 9.60
C SER A 118 29.01 7.82 9.88
N ASP A 119 29.30 9.05 9.49
CA ASP A 119 28.47 10.23 9.80
C ASP A 119 27.38 10.49 8.76
N ASP A 120 26.89 9.46 8.12
CA ASP A 120 25.83 9.48 7.13
C ASP A 120 24.52 8.94 7.77
N TRP A 121 23.41 9.68 7.61
CA TRP A 121 22.12 9.29 8.22
C TRP A 121 21.55 8.00 7.63
N HIS A 122 21.78 7.73 6.34
CA HIS A 122 21.34 6.51 5.69
C HIS A 122 22.07 5.31 6.29
N GLN A 123 23.40 5.38 6.45
CA GLN A 123 24.18 4.33 7.10
C GLN A 123 23.80 4.17 8.58
N ARG A 124 23.59 5.27 9.31
CA ARG A 124 23.18 5.22 10.72
C ARG A 124 21.82 4.55 10.92
N LEU A 125 20.87 4.79 10.01
CA LEU A 125 19.58 4.09 10.03
C LEU A 125 19.75 2.59 9.75
N ALA A 126 20.63 2.21 8.82
CA ALA A 126 20.94 0.81 8.56
C ALA A 126 21.51 0.11 9.81
N GLU A 127 22.55 0.68 10.42
CA GLU A 127 23.18 0.16 11.65
C GLU A 127 22.17 0.01 12.81
N TYR A 128 21.33 1.02 13.02
CA TYR A 128 20.27 1.01 14.02
C TYR A 128 19.25 -0.11 13.77
N THR A 129 18.88 -0.31 12.50
CA THR A 129 17.91 -1.35 12.10
C THR A 129 18.50 -2.76 12.28
N GLU A 130 19.75 -2.96 11.89
CA GLU A 130 20.46 -4.22 12.03
C GLU A 130 20.64 -4.60 13.52
N GLU A 131 20.99 -3.62 14.36
CA GLU A 131 21.02 -3.83 15.81
C GLU A 131 19.62 -4.17 16.37
N GLY A 132 18.57 -3.50 15.91
CA GLY A 132 17.19 -3.83 16.27
C GLY A 132 16.81 -5.27 15.89
N ASN A 133 17.22 -5.71 14.70
CA ASN A 133 17.00 -7.09 14.22
C ASN A 133 17.77 -8.10 15.11
N ARG A 134 19.04 -7.82 15.41
CA ARG A 134 19.84 -8.65 16.32
C ARG A 134 19.21 -8.77 17.70
N LEU A 135 18.74 -7.67 18.27
CA LEU A 135 18.04 -7.65 19.56
C LEU A 135 16.71 -8.39 19.52
N TYR A 136 15.96 -8.30 18.42
CA TYR A 136 14.73 -9.05 18.22
C TYR A 136 14.97 -10.56 18.35
N HIS A 137 15.97 -11.10 17.63
CA HIS A 137 16.27 -12.52 17.65
C HIS A 137 16.82 -12.98 19.01
N ALA A 138 17.74 -12.22 19.62
CA ALA A 138 18.27 -12.52 20.93
C ALA A 138 17.17 -12.52 22.02
N CYS A 139 16.35 -11.47 22.04
CA CYS A 139 15.22 -11.36 22.97
C CYS A 139 14.20 -12.51 22.79
N LEU A 140 13.90 -12.89 21.54
CA LEU A 140 13.01 -14.01 21.25
C LEU A 140 13.55 -15.32 21.84
N ALA A 141 14.84 -15.61 21.62
CA ALA A 141 15.49 -16.80 22.12
C ALA A 141 15.51 -16.88 23.66
N ASP A 142 15.81 -15.77 24.32
CA ASP A 142 15.88 -15.69 25.79
C ASP A 142 14.49 -15.75 26.46
N LEU A 143 13.46 -15.16 25.83
CA LEU A 143 12.10 -15.14 26.37
C LEU A 143 11.35 -16.44 26.14
N GLU A 144 11.60 -17.15 25.03
CA GLU A 144 10.84 -18.35 24.64
C GLU A 144 10.79 -19.42 25.76
N PRO A 145 11.91 -19.82 26.43
CA PRO A 145 11.87 -20.82 27.46
C PRO A 145 11.18 -20.35 28.76
N VAL A 146 11.03 -19.03 28.97
CA VAL A 146 10.49 -18.45 30.21
C VAL A 146 8.99 -18.18 30.09
N ILE A 147 8.55 -17.55 29.02
CA ILE A 147 7.17 -17.08 28.84
C ILE A 147 6.43 -17.75 27.66
N GLY A 148 7.08 -18.70 27.01
CA GLY A 148 6.56 -19.45 25.87
C GLY A 148 6.65 -18.70 24.53
N ARG A 149 6.79 -19.47 23.45
CA ARG A 149 7.07 -18.97 22.09
C ARG A 149 6.09 -17.90 21.59
N LYS A 150 4.79 -18.08 21.87
CA LYS A 150 3.77 -17.13 21.42
C LYS A 150 4.00 -15.74 22.03
N ARG A 151 4.14 -15.68 23.36
CA ARG A 151 4.34 -14.41 24.08
C ARG A 151 5.71 -13.80 23.79
N ALA A 152 6.74 -14.61 23.66
CA ALA A 152 8.07 -14.16 23.26
C ALA A 152 8.04 -13.43 21.92
N LYS A 153 7.38 -13.99 20.86
CA LYS A 153 7.19 -13.31 19.58
C LYS A 153 6.41 -11.99 19.70
N GLU A 154 5.35 -11.98 20.50
CA GLU A 154 4.55 -10.76 20.73
C GLU A 154 5.37 -9.64 21.36
N SER A 155 6.35 -9.97 22.20
CA SER A 155 7.18 -9.01 22.94
C SER A 155 8.44 -8.60 22.18
N ALA A 156 9.17 -9.55 21.61
CA ALA A 156 10.44 -9.30 20.94
C ALA A 156 10.30 -8.32 19.78
N ARG A 157 9.14 -8.30 19.09
CA ARG A 157 8.88 -7.35 17.98
C ARG A 157 8.99 -5.88 18.35
N PHE A 158 9.06 -5.52 19.64
CA PHE A 158 9.29 -4.14 20.05
C PHE A 158 10.67 -3.62 19.65
N PHE A 159 11.62 -4.52 19.35
CA PHE A 159 12.93 -4.15 18.81
C PHE A 159 12.94 -3.88 17.30
N LYS A 160 11.88 -4.25 16.56
CA LYS A 160 11.76 -3.91 15.13
C LYS A 160 11.52 -2.42 14.95
N THR A 161 12.22 -1.84 14.00
CA THR A 161 12.19 -0.41 13.70
C THR A 161 11.05 -0.07 12.73
N TYR A 162 10.70 1.22 12.61
CA TYR A 162 9.62 1.66 11.71
C TYR A 162 9.89 1.42 10.21
N ASN A 163 11.15 1.31 9.83
CA ASN A 163 11.55 0.97 8.47
C ASN A 163 11.62 -0.54 8.22
N SER A 164 11.36 -1.39 9.21
CA SER A 164 11.18 -2.84 9.00
C SER A 164 10.00 -3.06 8.05
N GLN A 165 10.18 -3.95 7.06
CA GLN A 165 9.15 -4.22 6.05
C GLN A 165 8.28 -5.40 6.46
N ILE A 166 7.00 -5.27 6.12
CA ILE A 166 5.97 -6.32 6.24
C ILE A 166 5.18 -6.38 4.94
N THR A 167 4.62 -7.55 4.65
CA THR A 167 3.77 -7.76 3.50
C THR A 167 2.30 -7.73 3.90
N ALA A 168 1.50 -6.99 3.17
CA ALA A 168 0.07 -6.88 3.34
C ALA A 168 -0.67 -7.25 2.04
N ASP A 169 -1.70 -8.06 2.20
CA ASP A 169 -2.73 -8.37 1.23
C ASP A 169 -3.81 -7.29 1.34
N VAL A 170 -4.05 -6.52 0.28
CA VAL A 170 -4.93 -5.35 0.29
C VAL A 170 -5.89 -5.39 -0.88
N MET A 171 -7.17 -5.35 -0.61
CA MET A 171 -8.21 -5.30 -1.63
C MET A 171 -9.05 -4.02 -1.49
N PHE A 172 -9.22 -3.33 -2.60
CA PHE A 172 -10.06 -2.14 -2.72
C PHE A 172 -11.28 -2.42 -3.61
N ASN A 173 -12.43 -1.79 -3.33
CA ASN A 173 -13.36 -1.48 -4.40
C ASN A 173 -12.88 -0.23 -5.17
N TRP A 174 -13.40 0.03 -6.40
CA TRP A 174 -12.92 1.15 -7.21
C TRP A 174 -13.06 2.51 -6.53
N ARG A 175 -14.22 2.79 -5.90
CA ARG A 175 -14.45 4.06 -5.20
C ARG A 175 -13.36 4.32 -4.15
N SER A 176 -13.02 3.30 -3.36
CA SER A 176 -12.02 3.39 -2.31
C SER A 176 -10.60 3.48 -2.87
N PHE A 177 -10.34 2.81 -4.00
CA PHE A 177 -9.07 2.92 -4.72
C PHE A 177 -8.85 4.33 -5.27
N ALA A 178 -9.85 4.90 -5.97
CA ALA A 178 -9.79 6.28 -6.45
C ALA A 178 -9.60 7.29 -5.29
N HIS A 179 -10.28 7.08 -4.17
CA HIS A 179 -10.08 7.91 -2.98
C HIS A 179 -8.66 7.77 -2.39
N PHE A 180 -8.13 6.55 -2.32
CA PHE A 180 -6.75 6.30 -1.90
C PHE A 180 -5.75 7.03 -2.80
N LEU A 181 -5.88 6.90 -4.12
CA LEU A 181 -5.04 7.60 -5.10
C LEU A 181 -5.13 9.12 -4.95
N ASN A 182 -6.33 9.67 -4.77
CA ASN A 182 -6.53 11.11 -4.57
C ASN A 182 -5.83 11.65 -3.32
N LEU A 183 -5.63 10.83 -2.30
CA LEU A 183 -4.93 11.24 -1.07
C LEU A 183 -3.44 10.90 -1.08
N ARG A 184 -3.01 9.85 -1.80
CA ARG A 184 -1.65 9.32 -1.71
C ARG A 184 -0.82 9.47 -2.96
N ASN A 185 -1.45 9.59 -4.14
CA ASN A 185 -0.74 9.78 -5.41
C ASN A 185 -0.64 11.28 -5.77
N LYS A 186 -0.09 12.09 -4.87
CA LYS A 186 0.09 13.53 -5.08
C LYS A 186 1.34 14.07 -4.37
N PRO A 187 1.87 15.24 -4.78
CA PRO A 187 3.19 15.73 -4.35
C PRO A 187 3.33 15.97 -2.84
N ASP A 188 2.26 16.27 -2.12
CA ASP A 188 2.25 16.51 -0.68
C ASP A 188 2.11 15.23 0.17
N ALA A 189 1.92 14.07 -0.46
CA ALA A 189 1.97 12.79 0.22
C ALA A 189 3.44 12.39 0.50
N GLN A 190 3.66 11.66 1.60
CA GLN A 190 4.96 11.07 1.90
C GLN A 190 5.46 10.23 0.72
N LEU A 191 6.75 10.30 0.43
CA LEU A 191 7.35 9.71 -0.77
C LEU A 191 7.01 8.21 -0.93
N GLU A 192 7.23 7.42 0.11
CA GLU A 192 7.07 5.96 0.06
C GLU A 192 5.63 5.53 -0.27
N ILE A 193 4.64 6.11 0.39
CA ILE A 193 3.22 5.79 0.12
C ILE A 193 2.75 6.35 -1.23
N ARG A 194 3.36 7.45 -1.70
CA ARG A 194 3.10 8.01 -3.04
C ARG A 194 3.61 7.07 -4.14
N GLU A 195 4.81 6.53 -3.98
CA GLU A 195 5.38 5.54 -4.91
C GLU A 195 4.54 4.27 -4.97
N ILE A 196 4.09 3.77 -3.81
CA ILE A 196 3.15 2.63 -3.75
C ILE A 196 1.87 2.95 -4.52
N ALA A 197 1.25 4.11 -4.29
CA ALA A 197 0.03 4.52 -4.96
C ALA A 197 0.22 4.67 -6.48
N ALA A 198 1.33 5.26 -6.91
CA ALA A 198 1.68 5.38 -8.33
C ALA A 198 1.87 4.02 -9.00
N THR A 199 2.59 3.10 -8.34
CA THR A 199 2.81 1.74 -8.85
C THR A 199 1.50 0.96 -8.95
N MET A 200 0.62 1.06 -7.95
CA MET A 200 -0.73 0.46 -8.00
C MET A 200 -1.53 0.97 -9.20
N LEU A 201 -1.54 2.29 -9.43
CA LEU A 201 -2.26 2.89 -10.56
C LEU A 201 -1.68 2.42 -11.90
N GLU A 202 -0.37 2.37 -12.04
CA GLU A 202 0.29 1.91 -13.25
C GLU A 202 -0.05 0.44 -13.57
N GLN A 203 -0.02 -0.43 -12.56
CA GLN A 203 -0.40 -1.83 -12.73
C GLN A 203 -1.85 -1.99 -13.16
N VAL A 204 -2.78 -1.19 -12.63
CA VAL A 204 -4.18 -1.20 -13.06
C VAL A 204 -4.34 -0.72 -14.50
N LYS A 205 -3.59 0.32 -14.91
CA LYS A 205 -3.58 0.80 -16.31
C LYS A 205 -3.07 -0.25 -17.29
N ASN A 206 -2.16 -1.11 -16.84
CA ASN A 206 -1.50 -2.13 -17.66
C ASN A 206 -2.18 -3.52 -17.61
N ILE A 207 -3.36 -3.64 -16.98
CA ILE A 207 -4.15 -4.88 -17.04
C ILE A 207 -4.48 -5.18 -18.52
N GLU A 208 -4.25 -6.41 -18.94
CA GLU A 208 -4.58 -6.86 -20.30
C GLU A 208 -6.05 -6.61 -20.61
N GLY A 209 -6.32 -5.96 -21.76
CA GLY A 209 -7.67 -5.53 -22.17
C GLY A 209 -8.27 -4.42 -21.33
N ASN A 210 -7.56 -3.90 -20.36
CA ASN A 210 -7.91 -2.84 -19.42
C ASN A 210 -9.41 -2.70 -19.11
N PRO A 211 -9.97 -3.55 -18.24
CA PRO A 211 -11.41 -3.55 -17.94
C PRO A 211 -11.87 -2.29 -17.17
N PHE A 212 -10.95 -1.45 -16.72
CA PHE A 212 -11.20 -0.20 -16.01
C PHE A 212 -10.90 1.05 -16.84
N LYS A 213 -10.65 0.91 -18.16
CA LYS A 213 -10.21 2.02 -19.00
C LYS A 213 -11.14 3.24 -18.92
N LEU A 214 -12.44 3.03 -19.17
CA LEU A 214 -13.42 4.12 -19.14
C LEU A 214 -13.67 4.65 -17.73
N THR A 215 -13.51 3.82 -16.73
CA THR A 215 -13.58 4.22 -15.31
C THR A 215 -12.37 5.07 -14.93
N LEU A 216 -11.15 4.71 -15.36
CA LEU A 216 -9.95 5.53 -15.20
C LEU A 216 -10.16 6.92 -15.80
N GLU A 217 -10.60 6.98 -17.06
CA GLU A 217 -10.91 8.22 -17.77
C GLU A 217 -11.94 9.07 -17.00
N ALA A 218 -13.03 8.44 -16.51
CA ALA A 218 -14.08 9.12 -15.76
C ALA A 218 -13.60 9.76 -14.45
N PHE A 219 -12.54 9.22 -13.83
CA PHE A 219 -11.92 9.77 -12.61
C PHE A 219 -10.70 10.64 -12.87
N GLY A 220 -10.32 10.86 -14.15
CA GLY A 220 -9.15 11.65 -14.54
C GLY A 220 -7.81 11.02 -14.13
N LEU A 221 -7.74 9.70 -14.12
CA LEU A 221 -6.59 8.90 -13.68
C LEU A 221 -5.79 8.33 -14.87
#